data_f9213c5dc2b4102ca0da2fc728018428
#
_entry.id   f9213c5dc2b4102ca0da2fc728018428
#
_cell.length_a   1.000
_cell.length_b   1.000
_cell.length_c   1.000
_cell.angle_alpha   90.00
_cell.angle_beta   90.00
_cell.angle_gamma   90.00
#
_symmetry.space_group_name_H-M   'P 1'
#
loop_
_entity.id
_entity.type
_entity.pdbx_description
1 polymer ?
#
loop_
_entity_poly.entity_id
_entity_poly.type
_entity_poly.pdbx_seq_one_letter_code
_entity_poly.pdbx_strand_id
1 'polypeptide(L)'
;MVEIDTHYLDIIIVDPKSKIALGRPFLACAIDVYSRAIVGTYINMYPPSAATTLEVIKDMITRPNQKLPGGIPSIIIPDNGVEFKNNSLNRVCEQLKITLTPSQVGTPNNKPHIERFFSTLTHGILQKLPGTTFSNPIDKGEYNSSKVAQLTLEQLKHYVDTWIHEIYHKSIHHTTGRSPLIMWQDAIEDIRPSFFTEIDAKILCRRPIERSINHGQVNIDGISYCSHALTTLQAQGIKKVTVLIDDLNLNEVYVIDPYNKDVVIQADSTNQDYTFGLSRVTHLEVQKLKKFQSQSDRQKLGQMSDLYHLYKLMHEIQSNLVRKKPRLKPLTLDLPKQLKKLEDQLFSENDEILEQSVTSKNTSSPANQFGSLEVIKHGKI
;
A
#
# COMPACT_ATOMS: atom_id res chain seq x y z
N MET A 1 17.36 16.13 6.66
CA MET A 1 16.96 15.20 7.74
C MET A 1 15.44 15.09 7.73
N VAL A 2 14.92 13.85 7.78
CA VAL A 2 13.49 13.59 7.60
C VAL A 2 12.95 12.79 8.78
N GLU A 3 11.84 13.24 9.38
CA GLU A 3 11.05 12.44 10.33
C GLU A 3 9.99 11.64 9.56
N ILE A 4 9.82 10.35 9.89
CA ILE A 4 8.75 9.50 9.34
C ILE A 4 7.88 8.97 10.46
N ASP A 5 6.56 9.03 10.29
CA ASP A 5 5.58 8.49 11.22
C ASP A 5 4.28 8.12 10.54
N THR A 6 3.45 7.34 11.24
CA THR A 6 2.14 6.92 10.75
C THR A 6 1.03 7.34 11.70
N HIS A 7 0.03 8.00 11.16
CA HIS A 7 -1.13 8.50 11.90
C HIS A 7 -2.44 7.81 11.46
N TYR A 8 -3.29 7.49 12.42
CA TYR A 8 -4.62 6.94 12.19
C TYR A 8 -5.60 8.08 11.99
N LEU A 9 -6.04 8.31 10.76
CA LEU A 9 -6.83 9.48 10.40
C LEU A 9 -8.23 9.47 11.04
N ASP A 10 -8.66 10.62 11.54
CA ASP A 10 -9.96 10.81 12.19
C ASP A 10 -11.11 11.00 11.18
N ILE A 11 -11.21 10.10 10.20
CA ILE A 11 -12.23 10.11 9.17
C ILE A 11 -12.60 8.69 8.77
N ILE A 12 -13.90 8.43 8.53
CA ILE A 12 -14.40 7.17 7.99
C ILE A 12 -14.57 7.30 6.49
N ILE A 13 -14.05 6.34 5.74
CA ILE A 13 -14.24 6.24 4.30
C ILE A 13 -15.20 5.13 3.93
N VAL A 14 -15.69 5.15 2.70
CA VAL A 14 -16.62 4.17 2.17
C VAL A 14 -16.06 3.43 0.96
N ASP A 15 -16.55 2.24 0.74
CA ASP A 15 -16.30 1.48 -0.47
C ASP A 15 -16.90 2.20 -1.69
N PRO A 16 -16.18 2.32 -2.82
CA PRO A 16 -16.66 3.05 -3.98
C PRO A 16 -17.92 2.48 -4.60
N LYS A 17 -18.10 1.15 -4.57
CA LYS A 17 -19.25 0.47 -5.19
C LYS A 17 -20.41 0.32 -4.21
N SER A 18 -20.20 -0.34 -3.09
CA SER A 18 -21.26 -0.67 -2.12
C SER A 18 -21.64 0.49 -1.21
N LYS A 19 -20.85 1.56 -1.15
CA LYS A 19 -21.01 2.69 -0.21
C LYS A 19 -21.02 2.29 1.27
N ILE A 20 -20.53 1.08 1.57
CA ILE A 20 -20.39 0.59 2.94
C ILE A 20 -19.20 1.29 3.61
N ALA A 21 -19.36 1.66 4.87
CA ALA A 21 -18.25 2.25 5.64
C ALA A 21 -17.12 1.22 5.85
N LEU A 22 -15.94 1.54 5.35
CA LEU A 22 -14.75 0.70 5.42
C LEU A 22 -13.97 0.88 6.72
N GLY A 23 -14.11 2.04 7.37
CA GLY A 23 -13.36 2.40 8.56
C GLY A 23 -12.44 3.60 8.33
N ARG A 24 -11.47 3.76 9.22
CA ARG A 24 -10.52 4.86 9.22
C ARG A 24 -9.21 4.42 8.56
N PRO A 25 -8.66 5.19 7.62
CA PRO A 25 -7.37 4.90 7.00
C PRO A 25 -6.18 5.35 7.87
N PHE A 26 -4.99 4.89 7.48
CA PHE A 26 -3.72 5.33 8.02
C PHE A 26 -3.01 6.22 7.00
N LEU A 27 -2.38 7.29 7.48
CA LEU A 27 -1.46 8.14 6.72
C LEU A 27 -0.05 7.92 7.27
N ALA A 28 0.81 7.32 6.47
CA ALA A 28 2.24 7.37 6.69
C ALA A 28 2.81 8.58 5.96
N CYS A 29 3.65 9.36 6.63
CA CYS A 29 4.13 10.64 6.14
C CYS A 29 5.60 10.86 6.48
N ALA A 30 6.31 11.58 5.61
CA ALA A 30 7.67 12.03 5.79
C ALA A 30 7.74 13.56 5.73
N ILE A 31 8.33 14.19 6.74
CA ILE A 31 8.51 15.64 6.83
C ILE A 31 9.99 16.01 6.89
N ASP A 32 10.40 16.97 6.09
CA ASP A 32 11.75 17.53 6.23
C ASP A 32 11.84 18.44 7.45
N VAL A 33 12.82 18.14 8.32
CA VAL A 33 13.01 18.83 9.61
C VAL A 33 13.39 20.30 9.44
N TYR A 34 14.07 20.67 8.38
CA TYR A 34 14.48 22.05 8.14
C TYR A 34 13.32 22.89 7.61
N SER A 35 12.77 22.53 6.47
CA SER A 35 11.75 23.32 5.76
C SER A 35 10.33 23.12 6.29
N ARG A 36 10.07 22.04 7.03
CA ARG A 36 8.72 21.55 7.38
C ARG A 36 7.91 21.07 6.17
N ALA A 37 8.53 20.95 5.01
CA ALA A 37 7.85 20.46 3.84
C ALA A 37 7.56 18.95 3.95
N ILE A 38 6.40 18.53 3.50
CA ILE A 38 6.05 17.12 3.38
C ILE A 38 6.71 16.58 2.13
N VAL A 39 7.61 15.63 2.31
CA VAL A 39 8.46 15.08 1.27
C VAL A 39 8.02 13.70 0.78
N GLY A 40 7.12 13.03 1.50
CA GLY A 40 6.55 11.76 1.11
C GLY A 40 5.25 11.46 1.86
N THR A 41 4.29 10.79 1.20
CA THR A 41 2.99 10.42 1.78
C THR A 41 2.54 9.07 1.26
N TYR A 42 1.84 8.30 2.12
CA TYR A 42 1.15 7.09 1.71
C TYR A 42 -0.09 6.86 2.57
N ILE A 43 -1.28 6.82 1.93
CA ILE A 43 -2.56 6.60 2.63
C ILE A 43 -3.10 5.22 2.24
N ASN A 44 -3.45 4.42 3.25
CA ASN A 44 -4.02 3.08 3.04
C ASN A 44 -4.93 2.65 4.19
N MET A 45 -5.58 1.49 4.04
CA MET A 45 -6.46 0.90 5.04
C MET A 45 -5.75 -0.09 5.97
N TYR A 46 -4.47 -0.38 5.73
CA TYR A 46 -3.73 -1.36 6.49
C TYR A 46 -2.98 -0.71 7.66
N PRO A 47 -2.79 -1.44 8.78
CA PRO A 47 -2.00 -0.94 9.89
C PRO A 47 -0.53 -0.69 9.49
N PRO A 48 0.18 0.15 10.25
CA PRO A 48 1.59 0.45 9.99
C PRO A 48 2.44 -0.81 9.83
N SER A 49 3.30 -0.80 8.84
CA SER A 49 4.20 -1.91 8.52
C SER A 49 5.45 -1.39 7.80
N ALA A 50 6.50 -2.21 7.71
CA ALA A 50 7.69 -1.87 6.93
C ALA A 50 7.34 -1.59 5.45
N ALA A 51 6.34 -2.28 4.90
CA ALA A 51 5.89 -2.05 3.52
C ALA A 51 5.28 -0.64 3.36
N THR A 52 4.46 -0.17 4.32
CA THR A 52 3.90 1.18 4.27
C THR A 52 4.98 2.27 4.39
N THR A 53 6.00 2.04 5.21
CA THR A 53 7.16 2.95 5.30
C THR A 53 7.97 2.99 3.99
N LEU A 54 8.16 1.83 3.35
CA LEU A 54 8.83 1.76 2.06
C LEU A 54 8.06 2.47 0.96
N GLU A 55 6.72 2.48 0.99
CA GLU A 55 5.90 3.28 0.07
C GLU A 55 6.10 4.79 0.28
N VAL A 56 6.22 5.26 1.54
CA VAL A 56 6.56 6.67 1.81
C VAL A 56 7.94 7.02 1.27
N ILE A 57 8.94 6.14 1.47
CA ILE A 57 10.29 6.35 0.93
C ILE A 57 10.25 6.35 -0.59
N LYS A 58 9.52 5.43 -1.21
CA LYS A 58 9.34 5.37 -2.65
C LYS A 58 8.73 6.67 -3.18
N ASP A 59 7.62 7.15 -2.59
CA ASP A 59 7.01 8.42 -2.96
C ASP A 59 8.03 9.58 -2.82
N MET A 60 8.76 9.64 -1.72
CA MET A 60 9.75 10.69 -1.46
C MET A 60 10.87 10.73 -2.50
N ILE A 61 11.43 9.58 -2.89
CA ILE A 61 12.57 9.51 -3.81
C ILE A 61 12.18 9.58 -5.30
N THR A 62 10.91 9.39 -5.63
CA THR A 62 10.41 9.45 -7.01
C THR A 62 9.71 10.74 -7.36
N ARG A 63 9.30 11.56 -6.39
CA ARG A 63 8.47 12.77 -6.56
C ARG A 63 8.52 13.31 -7.99
N PRO A 64 7.50 13.05 -8.80
CA PRO A 64 7.50 13.40 -10.21
C PRO A 64 7.60 14.92 -10.38
N ASN A 65 8.29 15.33 -11.42
CA ASN A 65 8.43 16.73 -11.84
C ASN A 65 9.36 17.62 -11.01
N GLN A 66 10.09 17.13 -10.00
CA GLN A 66 11.07 17.90 -9.21
C GLN A 66 10.51 19.25 -8.66
N LYS A 67 9.22 19.51 -8.86
CA LYS A 67 8.52 20.72 -8.39
C LYS A 67 7.97 20.55 -6.97
N LEU A 68 7.81 19.30 -6.55
CA LEU A 68 7.37 18.96 -5.20
C LEU A 68 8.58 18.67 -4.31
N PRO A 69 8.53 19.03 -3.03
CA PRO A 69 9.55 18.65 -2.06
C PRO A 69 9.74 17.13 -2.01
N GLY A 70 10.98 16.64 -2.15
CA GLY A 70 11.31 15.22 -2.18
C GLY A 70 12.79 14.96 -2.43
N GLY A 71 13.15 13.71 -2.73
CA GLY A 71 14.50 13.26 -3.00
C GLY A 71 15.08 12.38 -1.90
N ILE A 72 16.33 11.94 -2.06
CA ILE A 72 17.01 11.05 -1.13
C ILE A 72 17.52 11.86 0.07
N PRO A 73 17.03 11.61 1.31
CA PRO A 73 17.53 12.28 2.49
C PRO A 73 18.84 11.66 2.97
N SER A 74 19.70 12.44 3.63
CA SER A 74 20.90 11.90 4.28
C SER A 74 20.58 11.14 5.57
N ILE A 75 19.53 11.55 6.29
CA ILE A 75 19.16 10.98 7.59
C ILE A 75 17.63 10.82 7.65
N ILE A 76 17.20 9.65 8.09
CA ILE A 76 15.80 9.36 8.45
C ILE A 76 15.70 9.09 9.95
N ILE A 77 14.74 9.73 10.62
CA ILE A 77 14.35 9.46 12.00
C ILE A 77 13.03 8.67 11.95
N PRO A 78 13.10 7.34 12.06
CA PRO A 78 11.92 6.51 12.13
C PRO A 78 11.32 6.49 13.53
N ASP A 79 10.12 5.93 13.68
CA ASP A 79 9.61 5.53 14.99
C ASP A 79 10.35 4.29 15.52
N ASN A 80 10.22 3.99 16.83
CA ASN A 80 10.73 2.75 17.41
C ASN A 80 9.79 1.55 17.18
N GLY A 81 8.84 1.69 16.29
CA GLY A 81 7.91 0.62 15.91
C GLY A 81 8.60 -0.62 15.31
N VAL A 82 7.93 -1.74 15.36
CA VAL A 82 8.42 -3.03 14.81
C VAL A 82 8.70 -2.92 13.31
N GLU A 83 7.99 -2.05 12.62
CA GLU A 83 8.14 -1.77 11.18
C GLU A 83 9.53 -1.27 10.82
N PHE A 84 10.20 -0.53 11.71
CA PHE A 84 11.52 0.07 11.46
C PHE A 84 12.70 -0.85 11.83
N LYS A 85 12.43 -1.98 12.48
CA LYS A 85 13.43 -3.04 12.75
C LYS A 85 13.51 -4.08 11.63
N ASN A 86 12.88 -3.80 10.50
CA ASN A 86 12.80 -4.74 9.39
C ASN A 86 14.05 -4.68 8.50
N ASN A 87 14.60 -5.85 8.18
CA ASN A 87 15.78 -5.98 7.31
C ASN A 87 15.58 -5.33 5.92
N SER A 88 14.35 -5.26 5.41
CA SER A 88 14.07 -4.64 4.10
C SER A 88 14.27 -3.14 4.14
N LEU A 89 13.83 -2.46 5.20
CA LEU A 89 14.05 -1.03 5.37
C LEU A 89 15.54 -0.72 5.51
N ASN A 90 16.26 -1.46 6.36
CA ASN A 90 17.70 -1.30 6.54
C ASN A 90 18.44 -1.45 5.22
N ARG A 91 18.12 -2.49 4.43
CA ARG A 91 18.70 -2.72 3.11
C ARG A 91 18.49 -1.53 2.16
N VAL A 92 17.27 -1.01 2.09
CA VAL A 92 16.94 0.13 1.22
C VAL A 92 17.72 1.37 1.66
N CYS A 93 17.77 1.64 2.96
CA CYS A 93 18.53 2.77 3.49
C CYS A 93 20.04 2.63 3.25
N GLU A 94 20.61 1.43 3.41
CA GLU A 94 22.02 1.15 3.08
C GLU A 94 22.32 1.40 1.60
N GLN A 95 21.47 0.90 0.70
CA GLN A 95 21.62 1.09 -0.74
C GLN A 95 21.51 2.57 -1.15
N LEU A 96 20.63 3.32 -0.51
CA LEU A 96 20.47 4.76 -0.73
C LEU A 96 21.47 5.61 0.05
N LYS A 97 22.35 5.00 0.86
CA LYS A 97 23.29 5.69 1.76
C LYS A 97 22.59 6.61 2.75
N ILE A 98 21.42 6.22 3.22
CA ILE A 98 20.62 6.93 4.22
C ILE A 98 21.01 6.43 5.61
N THR A 99 21.34 7.33 6.50
CA THR A 99 21.58 7.00 7.91
C THR A 99 20.25 6.92 8.66
N LEU A 100 19.95 5.75 9.23
CA LEU A 100 18.81 5.58 10.14
C LEU A 100 19.23 5.97 11.55
N THR A 101 18.56 6.97 12.11
CA THR A 101 18.76 7.40 13.50
C THR A 101 17.46 7.14 14.27
N PRO A 102 17.31 5.95 14.91
CA PRO A 102 16.10 5.64 15.64
C PRO A 102 15.88 6.61 16.80
N SER A 103 14.61 6.94 17.04
CA SER A 103 14.20 7.76 18.18
C SER A 103 14.63 7.11 19.50
N GLN A 104 15.04 7.90 20.49
CA GLN A 104 15.37 7.36 21.81
C GLN A 104 14.11 6.83 22.51
N VAL A 105 14.18 5.61 23.01
CA VAL A 105 13.06 4.98 23.71
C VAL A 105 12.76 5.76 25.00
N GLY A 106 11.50 6.13 25.21
CA GLY A 106 11.04 6.77 26.45
C GLY A 106 11.15 8.29 26.49
N THR A 107 11.52 8.95 25.40
CA THR A 107 11.47 10.43 25.29
C THR A 107 10.24 10.86 24.46
N PRO A 108 9.21 11.48 25.07
CA PRO A 108 7.94 11.79 24.40
C PRO A 108 8.02 12.74 23.21
N ASN A 109 9.10 13.46 23.01
CA ASN A 109 9.19 14.54 22.01
C ASN A 109 10.23 14.27 20.91
N ASN A 110 10.39 13.04 20.49
CA ASN A 110 11.45 12.70 19.52
C ASN A 110 11.15 13.11 18.08
N LYS A 111 9.87 13.36 17.74
CA LYS A 111 9.41 13.73 16.38
C LYS A 111 8.37 14.87 16.43
N PRO A 112 8.74 16.04 17.01
CA PRO A 112 7.75 17.09 17.25
C PRO A 112 7.19 17.70 15.97
N HIS A 113 7.92 17.61 14.85
CA HIS A 113 7.53 18.25 13.60
C HIS A 113 6.42 17.49 12.90
N ILE A 114 6.56 16.18 12.80
CA ILE A 114 5.54 15.34 12.16
C ILE A 114 4.29 15.22 13.04
N GLU A 115 4.42 15.13 14.36
CA GLU A 115 3.29 15.15 15.29
C GLU A 115 2.48 16.44 15.16
N ARG A 116 3.18 17.58 15.09
CA ARG A 116 2.55 18.89 14.87
C ARG A 116 1.86 18.97 13.52
N PHE A 117 2.46 18.39 12.47
CA PHE A 117 1.84 18.31 11.15
C PHE A 117 0.54 17.52 11.20
N PHE A 118 0.48 16.35 11.84
CA PHE A 118 -0.74 15.56 11.95
C PHE A 118 -1.87 16.32 12.68
N SER A 119 -1.53 17.07 13.73
CA SER A 119 -2.49 17.96 14.40
C SER A 119 -2.99 19.04 13.43
N THR A 120 -2.10 19.67 12.67
CA THR A 120 -2.44 20.70 11.68
C THR A 120 -3.31 20.15 10.56
N LEU A 121 -3.03 18.94 10.06
CA LEU A 121 -3.83 18.24 9.06
C LEU A 121 -5.25 17.95 9.59
N THR A 122 -5.34 17.44 10.81
CA THR A 122 -6.62 17.09 11.44
C THR A 122 -7.55 18.30 11.53
N HIS A 123 -7.07 19.41 12.06
CA HIS A 123 -7.86 20.64 12.20
C HIS A 123 -8.02 21.40 10.87
N GLY A 124 -7.00 21.32 10.01
CA GLY A 124 -6.95 22.04 8.73
C GLY A 124 -7.96 21.53 7.70
N ILE A 125 -8.07 20.20 7.57
CA ILE A 125 -8.93 19.58 6.57
C ILE A 125 -9.82 18.46 7.12
N LEU A 126 -9.29 17.47 7.89
CA LEU A 126 -10.05 16.25 8.19
C LEU A 126 -11.34 16.51 8.94
N GLN A 127 -11.33 17.43 9.90
CA GLN A 127 -12.53 17.80 10.66
C GLN A 127 -13.61 18.51 9.83
N LYS A 128 -13.25 19.00 8.63
CA LYS A 128 -14.18 19.68 7.71
C LYS A 128 -14.81 18.72 6.68
N LEU A 129 -14.30 17.48 6.60
CA LEU A 129 -14.77 16.50 5.64
C LEU A 129 -15.91 15.65 6.19
N PRO A 130 -16.87 15.21 5.35
CA PRO A 130 -17.93 14.31 5.76
C PRO A 130 -17.36 12.96 6.20
N GLY A 131 -17.85 12.44 7.33
CA GLY A 131 -17.35 11.19 7.91
C GLY A 131 -16.25 11.36 8.94
N THR A 132 -15.88 12.60 9.30
CA THR A 132 -14.93 12.85 10.41
C THR A 132 -15.40 12.19 11.70
N THR A 133 -14.44 11.65 12.48
CA THR A 133 -14.76 11.02 13.76
C THR A 133 -14.55 11.96 14.95
N PHE A 134 -14.03 13.14 14.70
CA PHE A 134 -13.56 14.11 15.69
C PHE A 134 -12.59 13.48 16.72
N SER A 135 -11.58 14.25 17.11
CA SER A 135 -10.59 13.78 18.10
C SER A 135 -11.17 13.80 19.53
N ASN A 136 -12.24 14.58 19.76
CA ASN A 136 -12.87 14.78 21.05
C ASN A 136 -14.35 14.38 21.01
N PRO A 137 -14.84 13.58 21.99
CA PRO A 137 -16.25 13.24 22.10
C PRO A 137 -17.20 14.44 22.25
N ILE A 138 -16.71 15.55 22.84
CA ILE A 138 -17.49 16.77 23.03
C ILE A 138 -17.78 17.42 21.67
N ASP A 139 -16.77 17.52 20.81
CA ASP A 139 -16.90 18.11 19.48
C ASP A 139 -17.74 17.23 18.54
N LYS A 140 -17.79 15.93 18.81
CA LYS A 140 -18.58 14.98 18.05
C LYS A 140 -20.08 15.11 18.29
N GLY A 141 -20.52 15.37 19.53
CA GLY A 141 -21.93 15.42 19.91
C GLY A 141 -22.71 14.20 19.40
N GLU A 142 -23.89 14.43 18.80
CA GLU A 142 -24.73 13.38 18.18
C GLU A 142 -24.34 13.00 16.75
N TYR A 143 -23.23 13.55 16.21
CA TYR A 143 -22.80 13.31 14.84
C TYR A 143 -22.43 11.83 14.60
N ASN A 144 -23.16 11.19 13.69
CA ASN A 144 -22.92 9.80 13.32
C ASN A 144 -21.97 9.73 12.11
N SER A 145 -20.68 9.68 12.39
CA SER A 145 -19.62 9.69 11.38
C SER A 145 -19.80 8.63 10.29
N SER A 146 -20.28 7.45 10.64
CA SER A 146 -20.46 6.34 9.70
C SER A 146 -21.63 6.54 8.75
N LYS A 147 -22.71 7.19 9.21
CA LYS A 147 -23.86 7.49 8.36
C LYS A 147 -23.59 8.64 7.39
N VAL A 148 -22.70 9.55 7.77
CA VAL A 148 -22.35 10.74 6.98
C VAL A 148 -21.11 10.51 6.10
N ALA A 149 -20.39 9.40 6.32
CA ALA A 149 -19.23 9.04 5.51
C ALA A 149 -19.62 8.87 4.04
N GLN A 150 -18.91 9.54 3.14
CA GLN A 150 -19.18 9.54 1.70
C GLN A 150 -17.92 9.42 0.85
N LEU A 151 -16.74 9.71 1.44
CA LEU A 151 -15.48 9.75 0.71
C LEU A 151 -14.92 8.35 0.53
N THR A 152 -14.47 8.07 -0.67
CA THR A 152 -13.65 6.89 -0.97
C THR A 152 -12.19 7.14 -0.58
N LEU A 153 -11.39 6.07 -0.51
CA LEU A 153 -9.96 6.19 -0.22
C LEU A 153 -9.24 7.08 -1.24
N GLU A 154 -9.55 6.93 -2.52
CA GLU A 154 -8.92 7.71 -3.60
C GLU A 154 -9.30 9.19 -3.53
N GLN A 155 -10.55 9.51 -3.21
CA GLN A 155 -10.98 10.89 -3.00
C GLN A 155 -10.27 11.51 -1.80
N LEU A 156 -10.15 10.76 -0.69
CA LEU A 156 -9.42 11.24 0.48
C LEU A 156 -7.95 11.51 0.17
N LYS A 157 -7.27 10.59 -0.54
CA LYS A 157 -5.89 10.80 -1.01
C LYS A 157 -5.78 12.11 -1.78
N HIS A 158 -6.63 12.29 -2.78
CA HIS A 158 -6.63 13.50 -3.60
C HIS A 158 -6.81 14.78 -2.77
N TYR A 159 -7.75 14.81 -1.83
CA TYR A 159 -7.98 15.99 -0.99
C TYR A 159 -6.83 16.27 -0.02
N VAL A 160 -6.24 15.22 0.58
CA VAL A 160 -5.09 15.37 1.47
C VAL A 160 -3.88 15.87 0.68
N ASP A 161 -3.58 15.30 -0.47
CA ASP A 161 -2.48 15.72 -1.33
C ASP A 161 -2.66 17.17 -1.81
N THR A 162 -3.85 17.52 -2.28
CA THR A 162 -4.18 18.89 -2.68
C THR A 162 -4.00 19.86 -1.52
N TRP A 163 -4.50 19.51 -0.32
CA TRP A 163 -4.35 20.36 0.85
C TRP A 163 -2.88 20.54 1.26
N ILE A 164 -2.07 19.48 1.22
CA ILE A 164 -0.64 19.55 1.52
C ILE A 164 0.05 20.49 0.52
N HIS A 165 -0.17 20.32 -0.77
CA HIS A 165 0.58 21.03 -1.80
C HIS A 165 0.09 22.47 -2.03
N GLU A 166 -1.23 22.69 -1.97
CA GLU A 166 -1.80 23.99 -2.30
C GLU A 166 -2.02 24.88 -1.08
N ILE A 167 -2.19 24.30 0.11
CA ILE A 167 -2.48 25.06 1.32
C ILE A 167 -1.32 24.98 2.31
N TYR A 168 -0.98 23.79 2.81
CA TYR A 168 0.04 23.65 3.87
C TYR A 168 1.42 24.13 3.42
N HIS A 169 1.91 23.70 2.27
CA HIS A 169 3.22 24.07 1.76
C HIS A 169 3.35 25.56 1.47
N LYS A 170 2.26 26.24 1.13
CA LYS A 170 2.23 27.68 0.76
C LYS A 170 1.90 28.59 1.96
N SER A 171 1.36 28.04 3.04
CA SER A 171 1.03 28.81 4.26
C SER A 171 2.28 29.13 5.04
N ILE A 172 2.29 30.32 5.69
CA ILE A 172 3.38 30.71 6.59
C ILE A 172 3.34 29.84 7.84
N HIS A 173 4.41 29.11 8.10
CA HIS A 173 4.53 28.27 9.28
C HIS A 173 4.89 29.13 10.49
N HIS A 174 4.10 29.04 11.57
CA HIS A 174 4.22 29.91 12.75
C HIS A 174 5.65 29.90 13.36
N THR A 175 6.30 28.75 13.45
CA THR A 175 7.62 28.63 14.09
C THR A 175 8.76 29.16 13.22
N THR A 176 8.68 28.97 11.88
CA THR A 176 9.74 29.39 10.97
C THR A 176 9.53 30.79 10.40
N GLY A 177 8.31 31.33 10.50
CA GLY A 177 7.94 32.61 9.90
C GLY A 177 7.92 32.60 8.36
N ARG A 178 8.11 31.42 7.74
CA ARG A 178 8.20 31.24 6.27
C ARG A 178 7.32 30.06 5.82
N SER A 179 6.97 30.02 4.54
CA SER A 179 6.27 28.88 4.00
C SER A 179 7.21 27.68 3.77
N PRO A 180 6.76 26.45 4.03
CA PRO A 180 7.57 25.24 3.80
C PRO A 180 8.12 25.14 2.38
N LEU A 181 7.31 25.49 1.38
CA LEU A 181 7.72 25.43 -0.01
C LEU A 181 8.88 26.37 -0.33
N ILE A 182 8.81 27.63 0.11
CA ILE A 182 9.88 28.59 -0.13
C ILE A 182 11.16 28.20 0.60
N MET A 183 11.04 27.75 1.85
CA MET A 183 12.21 27.25 2.58
C MET A 183 12.86 26.04 1.89
N TRP A 184 12.05 25.16 1.33
CA TRP A 184 12.55 24.04 0.54
C TRP A 184 13.25 24.51 -0.74
N GLN A 185 12.64 25.42 -1.48
CA GLN A 185 13.18 25.95 -2.73
C GLN A 185 14.52 26.65 -2.52
N ASP A 186 14.64 27.49 -1.48
CA ASP A 186 15.92 28.13 -1.15
C ASP A 186 17.01 27.10 -0.78
N ALA A 187 16.63 26.06 -0.03
CA ALA A 187 17.59 25.03 0.38
C ALA A 187 18.11 24.17 -0.78
N ILE A 188 17.30 23.93 -1.82
CA ILE A 188 17.72 23.14 -2.97
C ILE A 188 18.63 23.92 -3.96
N GLU A 189 18.71 25.23 -3.85
CA GLU A 189 19.73 26.01 -4.57
C GLU A 189 21.14 25.61 -4.14
N ASP A 190 21.34 25.34 -2.84
CA ASP A 190 22.62 24.92 -2.28
C ASP A 190 22.83 23.39 -2.37
N ILE A 191 21.78 22.62 -2.11
CA ILE A 191 21.84 21.14 -2.02
C ILE A 191 20.79 20.55 -2.96
N ARG A 192 21.22 20.14 -4.14
CA ARG A 192 20.31 19.51 -5.11
C ARG A 192 19.94 18.10 -4.66
N PRO A 193 18.64 17.81 -4.44
CA PRO A 193 18.20 16.45 -4.10
C PRO A 193 18.39 15.51 -5.29
N SER A 194 18.79 14.27 -5.00
CA SER A 194 18.82 13.20 -5.98
C SER A 194 17.47 12.47 -5.99
N PHE A 195 17.03 12.05 -7.18
CA PHE A 195 15.79 11.31 -7.37
C PHE A 195 16.04 10.01 -8.10
N PHE A 196 15.17 9.05 -7.88
CA PHE A 196 15.12 7.79 -8.63
C PHE A 196 14.02 7.83 -9.68
N THR A 197 14.16 7.00 -10.71
CA THR A 197 13.03 6.73 -11.61
C THR A 197 11.98 5.92 -10.84
N GLU A 198 10.73 5.98 -11.29
CA GLU A 198 9.64 5.23 -10.66
C GLU A 198 9.91 3.71 -10.70
N ILE A 199 10.49 3.23 -11.80
CA ILE A 199 10.82 1.82 -11.99
C ILE A 199 11.93 1.37 -11.03
N ASP A 200 13.02 2.13 -10.93
CA ASP A 200 14.14 1.81 -10.04
C ASP A 200 13.71 1.82 -8.58
N ALA A 201 12.95 2.82 -8.16
CA ALA A 201 12.42 2.92 -6.81
C ALA A 201 11.45 1.76 -6.49
N LYS A 202 10.61 1.36 -7.46
CA LYS A 202 9.68 0.24 -7.34
C LYS A 202 10.42 -1.08 -7.10
N ILE A 203 11.56 -1.27 -7.76
CA ILE A 203 12.40 -2.46 -7.59
C ILE A 203 13.16 -2.39 -6.26
N LEU A 204 13.77 -1.25 -5.96
CA LEU A 204 14.56 -1.02 -4.77
C LEU A 204 13.75 -1.26 -3.49
N CYS A 205 12.53 -0.74 -3.41
CA CYS A 205 11.68 -0.81 -2.22
C CYS A 205 11.01 -2.17 -2.02
N ARG A 206 11.23 -3.17 -2.88
CA ARG A 206 10.68 -4.51 -2.73
C ARG A 206 11.50 -5.37 -1.75
N ARG A 207 10.83 -6.33 -1.12
CA ARG A 207 11.46 -7.26 -0.18
C ARG A 207 12.09 -8.45 -0.92
N PRO A 208 13.40 -8.72 -0.78
CA PRO A 208 14.05 -9.86 -1.40
C PRO A 208 13.76 -11.15 -0.63
N ILE A 209 13.51 -12.23 -1.37
CA ILE A 209 13.43 -13.60 -0.85
C ILE A 209 14.07 -14.57 -1.85
N GLU A 210 14.68 -15.66 -1.36
CA GLU A 210 15.11 -16.73 -2.22
C GLU A 210 13.99 -17.73 -2.48
N ARG A 211 13.81 -18.12 -3.74
CA ARG A 211 12.85 -19.14 -4.17
C ARG A 211 13.45 -20.06 -5.23
N SER A 212 12.96 -21.31 -5.23
CA SER A 212 13.29 -22.27 -6.27
C SER A 212 12.42 -22.03 -7.51
N ILE A 213 13.03 -22.23 -8.69
CA ILE A 213 12.28 -22.25 -9.95
C ILE A 213 11.81 -23.69 -10.19
N ASN A 214 10.51 -23.87 -10.38
CA ASN A 214 9.90 -25.15 -10.72
C ASN A 214 8.96 -24.95 -11.92
N HIS A 215 9.16 -25.73 -12.99
CA HIS A 215 8.35 -25.62 -14.23
C HIS A 215 8.26 -24.18 -14.80
N GLY A 216 9.37 -23.43 -14.76
CA GLY A 216 9.41 -22.03 -15.22
C GLY A 216 8.65 -21.05 -14.33
N GLN A 217 8.34 -21.43 -13.11
CA GLN A 217 7.57 -20.64 -12.16
C GLN A 217 8.28 -20.52 -10.81
N VAL A 218 8.00 -19.46 -10.09
CA VAL A 218 8.34 -19.30 -8.66
C VAL A 218 7.06 -19.24 -7.85
N ASN A 219 7.04 -19.92 -6.68
CA ASN A 219 5.88 -19.92 -5.80
C ASN A 219 6.16 -19.13 -4.53
N ILE A 220 5.24 -18.24 -4.18
CA ILE A 220 5.33 -17.39 -3.00
C ILE A 220 4.00 -17.41 -2.27
N ASP A 221 4.01 -17.93 -1.05
CA ASP A 221 2.82 -18.03 -0.19
C ASP A 221 1.63 -18.72 -0.90
N GLY A 222 1.88 -19.63 -1.85
CA GLY A 222 0.85 -20.34 -2.62
C GLY A 222 0.39 -19.66 -3.91
N ILE A 223 0.94 -18.46 -4.24
CA ILE A 223 0.77 -17.80 -5.53
C ILE A 223 1.93 -18.19 -6.43
N SER A 224 1.63 -18.61 -7.66
CA SER A 224 2.63 -18.92 -8.69
C SER A 224 2.81 -17.73 -9.60
N TYR A 225 4.07 -17.43 -9.90
CA TYR A 225 4.47 -16.36 -10.83
C TYR A 225 5.25 -16.97 -11.98
N CYS A 226 4.95 -16.58 -13.20
CA CYS A 226 5.58 -17.12 -14.40
C CYS A 226 6.13 -16.02 -15.31
N SER A 227 7.19 -16.39 -16.04
CA SER A 227 7.76 -15.58 -17.10
C SER A 227 8.52 -16.52 -18.04
N HIS A 228 8.58 -16.20 -19.32
CA HIS A 228 9.39 -16.99 -20.29
C HIS A 228 10.88 -16.99 -19.90
N ALA A 229 11.40 -15.88 -19.36
CA ALA A 229 12.77 -15.81 -18.90
C ALA A 229 13.06 -16.76 -17.72
N LEU A 230 12.11 -17.01 -16.82
CA LEU A 230 12.27 -18.01 -15.77
C LEU A 230 12.41 -19.42 -16.32
N THR A 231 11.68 -19.74 -17.39
CA THR A 231 11.80 -21.03 -18.10
C THR A 231 13.19 -21.16 -18.72
N THR A 232 13.70 -20.09 -19.31
CA THR A 232 15.06 -20.06 -19.89
C THR A 232 16.14 -20.24 -18.81
N LEU A 233 16.03 -19.52 -17.68
CA LEU A 233 16.97 -19.69 -16.56
C LEU A 233 16.97 -21.12 -16.00
N GLN A 234 15.78 -21.73 -15.88
CA GLN A 234 15.67 -23.12 -15.45
C GLN A 234 16.32 -24.09 -16.44
N ALA A 235 16.14 -23.89 -17.74
CA ALA A 235 16.78 -24.68 -18.79
C ALA A 235 18.32 -24.54 -18.76
N GLN A 236 18.85 -23.40 -18.33
CA GLN A 236 20.25 -23.14 -18.09
C GLN A 236 20.81 -23.77 -16.79
N GLY A 237 19.94 -24.47 -16.03
CA GLY A 237 20.33 -25.17 -14.80
C GLY A 237 20.19 -24.34 -13.52
N ILE A 238 19.67 -23.13 -13.57
CA ILE A 238 19.41 -22.30 -12.40
C ILE A 238 18.24 -22.90 -11.60
N LYS A 239 18.51 -23.24 -10.34
CA LYS A 239 17.52 -23.86 -9.44
C LYS A 239 16.91 -22.87 -8.43
N LYS A 240 17.65 -21.81 -8.07
CA LYS A 240 17.23 -20.81 -7.10
C LYS A 240 17.50 -19.41 -7.61
N VAL A 241 16.59 -18.50 -7.29
CA VAL A 241 16.67 -17.09 -7.67
C VAL A 241 16.24 -16.20 -6.51
N THR A 242 16.74 -14.97 -6.49
CA THR A 242 16.25 -13.93 -5.60
C THR A 242 15.06 -13.24 -6.22
N VAL A 243 13.93 -13.30 -5.53
CA VAL A 243 12.67 -12.68 -5.95
C VAL A 243 12.40 -11.44 -5.09
N LEU A 244 12.07 -10.34 -5.72
CA LEU A 244 11.71 -9.07 -5.11
C LEU A 244 10.18 -8.95 -5.06
N ILE A 245 9.61 -8.92 -3.86
CA ILE A 245 8.16 -8.92 -3.63
C ILE A 245 7.71 -7.55 -3.12
N ASP A 246 6.57 -7.11 -3.62
CA ASP A 246 5.79 -6.03 -3.03
C ASP A 246 4.74 -6.63 -2.10
N ASP A 247 4.86 -6.44 -0.80
CA ASP A 247 3.91 -6.97 0.18
C ASP A 247 2.53 -6.27 0.11
N LEU A 248 2.41 -5.14 -0.58
CA LEU A 248 1.16 -4.40 -0.79
C LEU A 248 0.47 -4.72 -2.11
N ASN A 249 1.20 -5.29 -3.09
CA ASN A 249 0.67 -5.67 -4.39
C ASN A 249 1.28 -6.98 -4.86
N LEU A 250 0.54 -8.06 -4.76
CA LEU A 250 0.97 -9.41 -5.16
C LEU A 250 0.72 -9.74 -6.64
N ASN A 251 0.38 -8.77 -7.47
CA ASN A 251 0.06 -9.03 -8.87
C ASN A 251 1.29 -9.41 -9.71
N GLU A 252 2.45 -8.87 -9.35
CA GLU A 252 3.72 -9.07 -10.04
C GLU A 252 4.88 -9.16 -9.06
N VAL A 253 5.94 -9.86 -9.46
CA VAL A 253 7.21 -9.89 -8.75
C VAL A 253 8.35 -9.62 -9.73
N TYR A 254 9.50 -9.19 -9.20
CA TYR A 254 10.71 -9.08 -10.00
C TYR A 254 11.72 -10.13 -9.55
N VAL A 255 12.41 -10.73 -10.49
CA VAL A 255 13.46 -11.74 -10.23
C VAL A 255 14.80 -11.15 -10.66
N ILE A 256 15.78 -11.16 -9.78
CA ILE A 256 17.14 -10.71 -10.09
C ILE A 256 17.78 -11.77 -10.98
N ASP A 257 18.32 -11.35 -12.13
CA ASP A 257 19.04 -12.26 -13.01
C ASP A 257 20.32 -12.75 -12.29
N PRO A 258 20.50 -14.07 -12.12
CA PRO A 258 21.69 -14.61 -11.46
C PRO A 258 23.00 -14.31 -12.18
N TYR A 259 22.96 -14.09 -13.49
CA TYR A 259 24.15 -13.81 -14.32
C TYR A 259 24.45 -12.31 -14.38
N ASN A 260 23.44 -11.46 -14.29
CA ASN A 260 23.60 -10.01 -14.30
C ASN A 260 22.64 -9.35 -13.28
N LYS A 261 23.20 -9.00 -12.14
CA LYS A 261 22.42 -8.39 -11.03
C LYS A 261 21.81 -7.03 -11.37
N ASP A 262 22.27 -6.39 -12.43
CA ASP A 262 21.72 -5.12 -12.91
C ASP A 262 20.46 -5.34 -13.79
N VAL A 263 20.11 -6.60 -14.07
CA VAL A 263 18.92 -6.95 -14.84
C VAL A 263 17.89 -7.60 -13.91
N VAL A 264 16.67 -7.15 -14.01
CA VAL A 264 15.52 -7.76 -13.33
C VAL A 264 14.49 -8.25 -14.34
N ILE A 265 13.90 -9.38 -14.04
CA ILE A 265 12.91 -10.07 -14.85
C ILE A 265 11.57 -9.93 -14.18
N GLN A 266 10.62 -9.32 -14.84
CA GLN A 266 9.24 -9.29 -14.37
C GLN A 266 8.61 -10.67 -14.53
N ALA A 267 7.89 -11.12 -13.51
CA ALA A 267 7.08 -12.32 -13.54
C ALA A 267 5.69 -12.00 -12.97
N ASP A 268 4.67 -12.32 -13.75
CA ASP A 268 3.30 -12.02 -13.40
C ASP A 268 2.63 -13.20 -12.70
N SER A 269 1.68 -12.90 -11.84
CA SER A 269 0.86 -13.94 -11.21
C SER A 269 0.10 -14.75 -12.26
N THR A 270 0.05 -16.06 -12.08
CA THR A 270 -0.76 -16.95 -12.92
C THR A 270 -2.27 -16.77 -12.70
N ASN A 271 -2.67 -16.08 -11.65
CA ASN A 271 -4.07 -15.77 -11.34
C ASN A 271 -4.21 -14.25 -11.05
N GLN A 272 -4.16 -13.46 -12.10
CA GLN A 272 -4.20 -11.99 -12.02
C GLN A 272 -5.54 -11.48 -11.46
N ASP A 273 -6.66 -12.14 -11.75
CA ASP A 273 -7.97 -11.76 -11.23
C ASP A 273 -8.01 -11.83 -9.70
N TYR A 274 -7.32 -12.80 -9.12
CA TYR A 274 -7.20 -12.94 -7.67
C TYR A 274 -6.18 -11.97 -7.07
N THR A 275 -5.06 -11.73 -7.75
CA THR A 275 -3.93 -10.99 -7.19
C THR A 275 -4.00 -9.49 -7.44
N PHE A 276 -4.90 -9.03 -8.32
CA PHE A 276 -5.08 -7.61 -8.60
C PHE A 276 -5.52 -6.84 -7.35
N GLY A 277 -4.70 -5.87 -6.92
CA GLY A 277 -4.94 -5.09 -5.70
C GLY A 277 -4.86 -5.87 -4.38
N LEU A 278 -4.37 -7.12 -4.42
CA LEU A 278 -4.25 -7.99 -3.26
C LEU A 278 -2.96 -7.70 -2.50
N SER A 279 -3.06 -7.38 -1.21
CA SER A 279 -1.90 -7.30 -0.32
C SER A 279 -1.58 -8.68 0.28
N ARG A 280 -0.31 -8.85 0.69
CA ARG A 280 0.15 -10.08 1.35
C ARG A 280 -0.60 -10.35 2.66
N VAL A 281 -0.89 -9.30 3.43
CA VAL A 281 -1.65 -9.43 4.69
C VAL A 281 -3.01 -10.04 4.43
N THR A 282 -3.75 -9.48 3.46
CA THR A 282 -5.07 -9.98 3.06
C THR A 282 -4.99 -11.41 2.54
N HIS A 283 -3.99 -11.71 1.71
CA HIS A 283 -3.78 -13.06 1.18
C HIS A 283 -3.55 -14.11 2.28
N LEU A 284 -2.68 -13.80 3.25
CA LEU A 284 -2.41 -14.72 4.36
C LEU A 284 -3.65 -14.95 5.24
N GLU A 285 -4.49 -13.94 5.42
CA GLU A 285 -5.76 -14.11 6.14
C GLU A 285 -6.75 -14.98 5.35
N VAL A 286 -6.86 -14.78 4.04
CA VAL A 286 -7.65 -15.68 3.16
C VAL A 286 -7.16 -17.12 3.27
N GLN A 287 -5.84 -17.34 3.26
CA GLN A 287 -5.27 -18.69 3.44
C GLN A 287 -5.62 -19.30 4.80
N LYS A 288 -5.62 -18.51 5.88
CA LYS A 288 -6.05 -19.00 7.21
C LYS A 288 -7.51 -19.43 7.19
N LEU A 289 -8.39 -18.61 6.60
CA LEU A 289 -9.81 -18.94 6.48
C LEU A 289 -10.03 -20.23 5.68
N LYS A 290 -9.33 -20.38 4.54
CA LYS A 290 -9.40 -21.62 3.72
C LYS A 290 -8.99 -22.87 4.49
N LYS A 291 -8.01 -22.78 5.38
CA LYS A 291 -7.59 -23.91 6.22
C LYS A 291 -8.67 -24.39 7.20
N PHE A 292 -9.59 -23.52 7.59
CA PHE A 292 -10.70 -23.85 8.49
C PHE A 292 -11.92 -24.45 7.77
N GLN A 293 -11.95 -24.36 6.43
CA GLN A 293 -13.04 -24.92 5.66
C GLN A 293 -12.86 -26.43 5.44
N SER A 294 -13.96 -27.17 5.43
CA SER A 294 -13.93 -28.59 5.10
C SER A 294 -13.46 -28.82 3.64
N GLN A 295 -12.86 -29.99 3.36
CA GLN A 295 -12.44 -30.32 1.98
C GLN A 295 -13.62 -30.32 0.99
N SER A 296 -14.83 -30.67 1.43
CA SER A 296 -16.04 -30.63 0.60
C SER A 296 -16.43 -29.24 0.16
N ASP A 297 -16.26 -28.24 1.06
CA ASP A 297 -16.61 -26.85 0.74
C ASP A 297 -15.58 -26.24 -0.22
N ARG A 298 -14.30 -26.64 -0.10
CA ARG A 298 -13.24 -26.21 -1.02
C ARG A 298 -13.47 -26.64 -2.47
N GLN A 299 -14.04 -27.82 -2.68
CA GLN A 299 -14.35 -28.31 -4.02
C GLN A 299 -15.56 -27.60 -4.64
N LYS A 300 -16.52 -27.16 -3.83
CA LYS A 300 -17.73 -26.47 -4.28
C LYS A 300 -17.48 -24.99 -4.61
N LEU A 301 -16.53 -24.36 -3.93
CA LEU A 301 -16.34 -22.92 -4.01
C LEU A 301 -15.36 -22.46 -5.12
N GLY A 302 -14.49 -23.34 -5.65
CA GLY A 302 -13.59 -23.05 -6.78
C GLY A 302 -12.83 -21.72 -6.70
N GLN A 303 -12.46 -21.16 -7.83
CA GLN A 303 -11.72 -19.88 -7.91
C GLN A 303 -12.55 -18.67 -7.43
N MET A 304 -13.87 -18.72 -7.59
CA MET A 304 -14.77 -17.63 -7.16
C MET A 304 -14.86 -17.51 -5.64
N SER A 305 -14.59 -18.60 -4.91
CA SER A 305 -14.52 -18.53 -3.46
C SER A 305 -13.41 -17.62 -2.96
N ASP A 306 -12.35 -17.45 -3.72
CA ASP A 306 -11.19 -16.65 -3.33
C ASP A 306 -11.50 -15.17 -3.36
N LEU A 307 -12.20 -14.70 -4.39
CA LEU A 307 -12.66 -13.31 -4.46
C LEU A 307 -13.73 -13.02 -3.39
N TYR A 308 -14.63 -13.97 -3.16
CA TYR A 308 -15.63 -13.86 -2.10
C TYR A 308 -14.99 -13.81 -0.72
N HIS A 309 -14.01 -14.68 -0.42
CA HIS A 309 -13.29 -14.66 0.84
C HIS A 309 -12.45 -13.40 1.00
N LEU A 310 -11.84 -12.92 -0.08
CA LEU A 310 -11.14 -11.64 -0.09
C LEU A 310 -12.06 -10.48 0.30
N TYR A 311 -13.25 -10.44 -0.30
CA TYR A 311 -14.26 -9.41 -0.03
C TYR A 311 -14.76 -9.48 1.42
N LYS A 312 -15.12 -10.68 1.88
CA LYS A 312 -15.55 -10.95 3.26
C LYS A 312 -14.48 -10.58 4.28
N LEU A 313 -13.25 -10.93 3.99
CA LEU A 313 -12.12 -10.65 4.85
C LEU A 313 -11.77 -9.15 4.88
N MET A 314 -11.80 -8.45 3.76
CA MET A 314 -11.61 -7.01 3.74
C MET A 314 -12.62 -6.30 4.66
N HIS A 315 -13.87 -6.74 4.64
CA HIS A 315 -14.90 -6.26 5.56
C HIS A 315 -14.64 -6.66 7.02
N GLU A 316 -14.18 -7.88 7.26
CA GLU A 316 -13.86 -8.38 8.61
C GLU A 316 -12.62 -7.72 9.21
N ILE A 317 -11.55 -7.54 8.43
CA ILE A 317 -10.36 -6.79 8.84
C ILE A 317 -10.74 -5.35 9.20
N GLN A 318 -11.54 -4.71 8.37
CA GLN A 318 -12.02 -3.35 8.62
C GLN A 318 -12.88 -3.27 9.88
N SER A 319 -13.79 -4.23 10.08
CA SER A 319 -14.61 -4.31 11.29
C SER A 319 -13.77 -4.60 12.54
N ASN A 320 -12.72 -5.41 12.44
CA ASN A 320 -11.82 -5.75 13.54
C ASN A 320 -10.83 -4.61 13.86
N LEU A 321 -10.42 -3.83 12.87
CA LEU A 321 -9.65 -2.61 13.08
C LEU A 321 -10.47 -1.56 13.85
N VAL A 322 -11.76 -1.48 13.56
CA VAL A 322 -12.71 -0.64 14.33
C VAL A 322 -12.92 -1.17 15.76
N ARG A 323 -12.98 -2.50 15.95
CA ARG A 323 -13.18 -3.15 17.26
C ARG A 323 -11.99 -3.04 18.21
N LYS A 324 -10.77 -2.94 17.71
CA LYS A 324 -9.55 -2.87 18.56
C LYS A 324 -9.36 -1.56 19.32
N LYS A 325 -10.20 -0.54 19.08
CA LYS A 325 -10.28 0.65 19.94
C LYS A 325 -11.58 0.63 20.76
N PRO A 326 -11.53 0.41 22.10
CA PRO A 326 -12.71 0.17 22.94
C PRO A 326 -13.65 1.37 23.14
N ARG A 327 -13.42 2.49 22.44
CA ARG A 327 -14.28 3.71 22.53
C ARG A 327 -15.19 3.94 21.31
N LEU A 328 -15.06 3.14 20.27
CA LEU A 328 -16.02 3.16 19.16
C LEU A 328 -17.05 2.06 19.42
N LYS A 329 -18.31 2.45 19.64
CA LYS A 329 -19.41 1.47 19.61
C LYS A 329 -19.28 0.70 18.30
N PRO A 330 -19.32 -0.65 18.33
CA PRO A 330 -19.26 -1.42 17.11
C PRO A 330 -20.37 -0.91 16.19
N LEU A 331 -19.99 -0.58 14.95
CA LEU A 331 -20.97 -0.39 13.90
C LEU A 331 -21.79 -1.67 13.83
N THR A 332 -23.01 -1.63 14.36
CA THR A 332 -24.02 -2.63 14.06
C THR A 332 -24.50 -2.36 12.62
N LEU A 333 -23.62 -2.59 11.68
CA LEU A 333 -24.02 -2.80 10.30
C LEU A 333 -24.77 -4.12 10.28
N ASP A 334 -25.92 -4.16 9.64
CA ASP A 334 -26.61 -5.37 9.21
C ASP A 334 -25.72 -6.09 8.15
N LEU A 335 -24.50 -6.40 8.57
CA LEU A 335 -23.47 -7.07 7.75
C LEU A 335 -24.01 -8.36 7.10
N PRO A 336 -24.82 -9.20 7.80
CA PRO A 336 -25.35 -10.40 7.18
C PRO A 336 -26.26 -10.13 5.98
N LYS A 337 -27.09 -9.09 6.03
CA LYS A 337 -28.02 -8.75 4.93
C LYS A 337 -27.31 -8.10 3.76
N GLN A 338 -26.28 -7.31 4.02
CA GLN A 338 -25.52 -6.63 2.97
C GLN A 338 -24.54 -7.58 2.29
N LEU A 339 -23.93 -8.52 3.04
CA LEU A 339 -23.11 -9.58 2.48
C LEU A 339 -23.96 -10.54 1.63
N LYS A 340 -25.17 -10.89 2.08
CA LYS A 340 -26.09 -11.69 1.32
C LYS A 340 -26.55 -11.01 0.02
N LYS A 341 -26.73 -9.70 0.04
CA LYS A 341 -27.05 -8.92 -1.14
C LYS A 341 -25.88 -8.84 -2.14
N LEU A 342 -24.63 -8.83 -1.64
CA LEU A 342 -23.41 -8.92 -2.46
C LEU A 342 -23.19 -10.35 -2.97
N GLU A 343 -23.50 -11.38 -2.18
CA GLU A 343 -23.57 -12.77 -2.62
C GLU A 343 -24.53 -12.92 -3.79
N ASP A 344 -25.76 -12.45 -3.63
CA ASP A 344 -26.81 -12.53 -4.66
C ASP A 344 -26.40 -11.77 -5.94
N GLN A 345 -25.71 -10.63 -5.83
CA GLN A 345 -25.18 -9.87 -6.97
C GLN A 345 -24.02 -10.60 -7.67
N LEU A 346 -23.07 -11.15 -6.92
CA LEU A 346 -21.93 -11.90 -7.47
C LEU A 346 -22.38 -13.20 -8.13
N PHE A 347 -23.39 -13.88 -7.58
CA PHE A 347 -23.94 -15.11 -8.16
C PHE A 347 -24.82 -14.82 -9.37
N SER A 348 -25.60 -13.71 -9.39
CA SER A 348 -26.42 -13.33 -10.55
C SER A 348 -25.58 -12.87 -11.75
N GLU A 349 -24.51 -12.12 -11.55
CA GLU A 349 -23.59 -11.75 -12.64
C GLU A 349 -22.84 -12.96 -13.23
N ASN A 350 -22.68 -14.04 -12.46
CA ASN A 350 -21.98 -15.23 -12.91
C ASN A 350 -22.87 -16.25 -13.58
N ASP A 351 -24.14 -16.31 -13.24
CA ASP A 351 -25.11 -17.09 -14.00
C ASP A 351 -25.26 -16.52 -15.42
N GLU A 352 -25.23 -15.19 -15.60
CA GLU A 352 -25.19 -14.56 -16.92
C GLU A 352 -23.91 -14.85 -17.70
N ILE A 353 -22.74 -14.89 -17.01
CA ILE A 353 -21.44 -15.22 -17.64
C ILE A 353 -21.38 -16.71 -17.99
N LEU A 354 -21.93 -17.60 -17.15
CA LEU A 354 -22.00 -19.02 -17.43
C LEU A 354 -22.97 -19.35 -18.58
N GLU A 355 -24.13 -18.70 -18.68
CA GLU A 355 -25.03 -18.84 -19.81
C GLU A 355 -24.41 -18.33 -21.11
N GLN A 356 -23.65 -17.20 -21.08
CA GLN A 356 -22.91 -16.71 -22.23
C GLN A 356 -21.73 -17.61 -22.61
N SER A 357 -21.07 -18.27 -21.65
CA SER A 357 -19.96 -19.20 -21.91
C SER A 357 -20.40 -20.56 -22.44
N VAL A 358 -21.63 -21.00 -22.15
CA VAL A 358 -22.20 -22.23 -22.67
C VAL A 358 -22.67 -22.06 -24.13
N THR A 359 -23.10 -20.88 -24.52
CA THR A 359 -23.50 -20.57 -25.90
C THR A 359 -22.32 -20.32 -26.85
N SER A 360 -21.10 -20.07 -26.33
CA SER A 360 -19.91 -19.81 -27.15
C SER A 360 -18.95 -21.01 -27.32
N LYS A 361 -19.32 -22.22 -26.86
CA LYS A 361 -18.49 -23.44 -26.95
C LYS A 361 -18.55 -24.20 -28.28
N ASN A 362 -18.91 -23.51 -29.38
CA ASN A 362 -18.73 -24.10 -30.71
C ASN A 362 -17.95 -23.14 -31.62
N THR A 363 -16.67 -22.89 -31.34
CA THR A 363 -15.65 -22.58 -32.36
C THR A 363 -14.29 -22.37 -31.69
N SER A 364 -13.28 -23.14 -32.13
CA SER A 364 -11.83 -22.92 -32.09
C SER A 364 -11.13 -22.68 -30.73
N SER A 365 -10.21 -23.60 -30.41
CA SER A 365 -9.19 -23.45 -29.37
C SER A 365 -8.41 -22.15 -29.58
N PRO A 366 -8.27 -21.28 -28.57
CA PRO A 366 -7.33 -20.19 -28.66
C PRO A 366 -5.92 -20.72 -28.37
N ALA A 367 -5.02 -20.48 -29.31
CA ALA A 367 -3.57 -20.60 -29.07
C ALA A 367 -3.18 -19.68 -27.90
N ASN A 368 -2.41 -20.22 -26.95
CA ASN A 368 -1.83 -19.50 -25.84
C ASN A 368 -0.99 -18.30 -26.35
N GLN A 369 -1.54 -17.11 -26.30
CA GLN A 369 -0.75 -15.87 -26.40
C GLN A 369 -0.13 -15.61 -25.03
N PHE A 370 1.10 -16.05 -24.85
CA PHE A 370 1.95 -15.61 -23.76
C PHE A 370 2.39 -14.17 -24.07
N GLY A 371 2.16 -13.27 -23.09
CA GLY A 371 2.54 -11.87 -23.20
C GLY A 371 4.03 -11.69 -23.47
N SER A 372 4.37 -10.63 -24.15
CA SER A 372 5.73 -10.27 -24.51
C SER A 372 6.58 -10.01 -23.26
N LEU A 373 7.78 -10.57 -23.27
CA LEU A 373 8.82 -10.34 -22.26
C LEU A 373 9.34 -8.92 -22.33
N GLU A 374 9.33 -8.23 -21.21
CA GLU A 374 10.13 -7.03 -21.01
C GLU A 374 11.28 -7.35 -20.04
N VAL A 375 12.49 -7.28 -20.56
CA VAL A 375 13.73 -7.29 -19.76
C VAL A 375 14.09 -5.85 -19.49
N ILE A 376 13.93 -5.42 -18.24
CA ILE A 376 14.27 -4.06 -17.84
C ILE A 376 15.77 -4.05 -17.48
N LYS A 377 16.55 -3.28 -18.26
CA LYS A 377 17.97 -3.03 -17.95
C LYS A 377 18.07 -1.79 -17.09
N HIS A 378 18.66 -1.91 -15.92
CA HIS A 378 18.96 -0.78 -15.05
C HIS A 378 20.42 -0.39 -15.19
N GLY A 379 20.67 0.89 -15.31
CA GLY A 379 22.02 1.44 -15.18
C GLY A 379 22.58 1.19 -13.77
N LYS A 380 23.89 1.18 -13.64
CA LYS A 380 24.59 0.94 -12.37
C LYS A 380 24.04 1.84 -11.25
N ILE A 381 23.61 1.20 -10.19
CA ILE A 381 23.33 1.85 -8.91
C ILE A 381 24.64 2.14 -8.21
#